data_2c0e414d0ea2b0bba0c0ca55bdbc60e5
#
_entry.id   2c0e414d0ea2b0bba0c0ca55bdbc60e5
#
_cell.length_a   1.000
_cell.length_b   1.000
_cell.length_c   1.000
_cell.angle_alpha   90.00
_cell.angle_beta   90.00
_cell.angle_gamma   90.00
#
_symmetry.space_group_name_H-M   'P 1'
#
loop_
_entity.id
_entity.type
_entity.pdbx_description
1 polymer ?
#
loop_
_entity_poly.entity_id
_entity_poly.type
_entity_poly.pdbx_seq_one_letter_code
_entity_poly.pdbx_strand_id
1 'polypeptide(L)'
;TEDKQAIGQKIRALHDTGKAQIGVVIVPTTGQEDIFGFAMRIADQWQLGSAKQDNGLLIAIAVNDRRMQILTGYGLEGVIPDIIANRIINQQITPYFKQAQYAQGINAGLAEIERLLNLDPEVAAQAAQELQERQDQAIREQEAKSKTFSTALFILIAGAIGSFVVGKRLSASTAAVAGIVAGLVNGAGLV
;
A
#
# COMPACT_ATOMS: atom_id res chain seq x y z
N THR A 1 -5.91 21.72 23.66
CA THR A 1 -6.58 20.48 24.08
C THR A 1 -5.51 19.46 24.45
N GLU A 2 -5.77 18.62 25.44
CA GLU A 2 -4.84 17.61 25.98
C GLU A 2 -4.26 16.71 24.87
N ASP A 3 -5.07 16.27 23.93
CA ASP A 3 -4.64 15.44 22.80
C ASP A 3 -3.53 16.08 21.96
N LYS A 4 -3.67 17.39 21.63
CA LYS A 4 -2.62 18.12 20.89
C LYS A 4 -1.31 18.20 21.67
N GLN A 5 -1.42 18.38 22.98
CA GLN A 5 -0.24 18.44 23.84
C GLN A 5 0.45 17.08 23.94
N ALA A 6 -0.32 16.00 24.10
CA ALA A 6 0.21 14.63 24.13
C ALA A 6 0.91 14.24 22.84
N ILE A 7 0.27 14.49 21.69
CA ILE A 7 0.87 14.27 20.37
C ILE A 7 2.14 15.11 20.20
N GLY A 8 2.09 16.41 20.55
CA GLY A 8 3.23 17.30 20.46
C GLY A 8 4.39 16.90 21.36
N GLN A 9 4.13 16.37 22.56
CA GLN A 9 5.16 15.83 23.46
C GLN A 9 5.82 14.58 22.86
N LYS A 10 5.03 13.67 22.27
CA LYS A 10 5.55 12.48 21.64
C LYS A 10 6.42 12.80 20.42
N ILE A 11 5.98 13.75 19.57
CA ILE A 11 6.76 14.24 18.43
C ILE A 11 8.08 14.84 18.92
N ARG A 12 8.08 15.66 19.97
CA ARG A 12 9.30 16.23 20.54
C ARG A 12 10.23 15.16 21.09
N ALA A 13 9.70 14.19 21.83
CA ALA A 13 10.51 13.09 22.34
C ALA A 13 11.21 12.32 21.20
N LEU A 14 10.52 12.07 20.09
CA LEU A 14 11.11 11.44 18.90
C LEU A 14 12.16 12.33 18.23
N HIS A 15 11.89 13.61 18.10
CA HIS A 15 12.85 14.59 17.57
C HIS A 15 14.14 14.64 18.43
N ASP A 16 14.01 14.62 19.76
CA ASP A 16 15.14 14.70 20.69
C ASP A 16 16.06 13.47 20.61
N THR A 17 15.57 12.34 20.08
CA THR A 17 16.43 11.18 19.78
C THR A 17 17.37 11.42 18.60
N GLY A 18 17.12 12.46 17.81
CA GLY A 18 17.88 12.77 16.58
C GLY A 18 17.59 11.80 15.40
N LYS A 19 16.70 10.81 15.60
CA LYS A 19 16.43 9.78 14.58
C LYS A 19 15.52 10.27 13.46
N ALA A 20 14.52 11.09 13.78
CA ALA A 20 13.58 11.63 12.81
C ALA A 20 13.05 13.00 13.21
N GLN A 21 12.75 13.84 12.22
CA GLN A 21 12.00 15.08 12.38
C GLN A 21 10.57 14.86 11.88
N ILE A 22 9.63 14.77 12.81
CA ILE A 22 8.26 14.38 12.50
C ILE A 22 7.34 15.58 12.50
N GLY A 23 6.57 15.73 11.42
CA GLY A 23 5.45 16.67 11.31
C GLY A 23 4.12 15.92 11.21
N VAL A 24 3.06 16.52 11.75
CA VAL A 24 1.68 16.05 11.57
C VAL A 24 0.83 17.23 11.14
N VAL A 25 0.22 17.14 9.96
CA VAL A 25 -0.72 18.13 9.45
C VAL A 25 -2.10 17.51 9.28
N ILE A 26 -3.12 18.19 9.80
CA ILE A 26 -4.50 17.75 9.71
C ILE A 26 -5.30 18.90 9.12
N VAL A 27 -5.97 18.63 8.00
CA VAL A 27 -6.85 19.59 7.32
C VAL A 27 -8.23 18.96 7.11
N PRO A 28 -9.27 19.77 6.98
CA PRO A 28 -10.59 19.25 6.61
C PRO A 28 -10.57 18.58 5.24
N THR A 29 -9.95 19.22 4.24
CA THR A 29 -9.86 18.77 2.85
C THR A 29 -8.63 19.37 2.18
N THR A 30 -8.08 18.68 1.17
CA THR A 30 -7.05 19.19 0.26
C THR A 30 -7.66 19.83 -1.00
N GLY A 31 -9.00 19.80 -1.14
CA GLY A 31 -9.69 20.31 -2.31
C GLY A 31 -9.39 19.51 -3.57
N GLN A 32 -8.83 20.17 -4.59
CA GLN A 32 -8.47 19.56 -5.87
C GLN A 32 -7.08 18.92 -5.86
N GLU A 33 -6.26 19.22 -4.84
CA GLU A 33 -4.90 18.70 -4.72
C GLU A 33 -4.95 17.26 -4.21
N ASP A 34 -4.14 16.37 -4.79
CA ASP A 34 -4.00 15.03 -4.24
C ASP A 34 -3.22 15.07 -2.92
N ILE A 35 -3.43 14.05 -2.08
CA ILE A 35 -2.84 14.03 -0.72
C ILE A 35 -1.32 13.94 -0.75
N PHE A 36 -0.74 13.29 -1.77
CA PHE A 36 0.71 13.17 -1.92
C PHE A 36 1.32 14.53 -2.28
N GLY A 37 0.78 15.22 -3.30
CA GLY A 37 1.21 16.57 -3.69
C GLY A 37 1.09 17.56 -2.53
N PHE A 38 -0.04 17.51 -1.80
CA PHE A 38 -0.22 18.30 -0.58
C PHE A 38 0.86 18.02 0.46
N ALA A 39 1.15 16.73 0.74
CA ALA A 39 2.15 16.33 1.72
C ALA A 39 3.56 16.79 1.31
N MET A 40 3.94 16.62 0.04
CA MET A 40 5.22 17.09 -0.51
C MET A 40 5.40 18.60 -0.28
N ARG A 41 4.40 19.39 -0.68
CA ARG A 41 4.42 20.85 -0.53
C ARG A 41 4.56 21.28 0.94
N ILE A 42 3.87 20.61 1.86
CA ILE A 42 3.99 20.92 3.29
C ILE A 42 5.36 20.51 3.84
N ALA A 43 5.88 19.34 3.45
CA ALA A 43 7.21 18.88 3.87
C ALA A 43 8.30 19.86 3.42
N ASP A 44 8.25 20.33 2.18
CA ASP A 44 9.15 21.33 1.64
C ASP A 44 9.03 22.67 2.37
N GLN A 45 7.80 23.14 2.62
CA GLN A 45 7.56 24.39 3.31
C GLN A 45 8.04 24.36 4.77
N TRP A 46 7.89 23.23 5.44
CA TRP A 46 8.33 23.06 6.81
C TRP A 46 9.80 22.64 6.92
N GLN A 47 10.45 22.37 5.79
CA GLN A 47 11.84 21.90 5.73
C GLN A 47 12.09 20.73 6.69
N LEU A 48 11.19 19.74 6.65
CA LEU A 48 11.30 18.56 7.48
C LEU A 48 12.50 17.72 7.06
N GLY A 49 13.32 17.38 8.04
CA GLY A 49 14.56 16.63 7.85
C GLY A 49 15.80 17.54 7.83
N SER A 50 16.90 17.01 8.35
CA SER A 50 18.17 17.73 8.31
C SER A 50 18.80 17.61 6.92
N ALA A 51 19.50 18.66 6.47
CA ALA A 51 20.19 18.68 5.19
C ALA A 51 21.25 17.55 5.00
N LYS A 52 21.70 16.96 6.10
CA LYS A 52 22.69 15.86 6.09
C LYS A 52 22.06 14.47 6.14
N GLN A 53 20.93 14.33 6.84
CA GLN A 53 20.35 13.02 7.15
C GLN A 53 19.07 12.75 6.37
N ASP A 54 18.42 13.81 5.86
CA ASP A 54 17.12 13.74 5.19
C ASP A 54 16.12 12.83 5.95
N ASN A 55 16.07 13.04 7.27
CA ASN A 55 15.34 12.23 8.23
C ASN A 55 13.98 12.82 8.58
N GLY A 56 13.36 13.53 7.63
CA GLY A 56 12.02 14.07 7.75
C GLY A 56 10.94 13.00 7.62
N LEU A 57 9.86 13.15 8.37
CA LEU A 57 8.65 12.34 8.21
C LEU A 57 7.42 13.24 8.40
N LEU A 58 6.51 13.23 7.46
CA LEU A 58 5.25 13.96 7.54
C LEU A 58 4.06 13.00 7.50
N ILE A 59 3.17 13.13 8.48
CA ILE A 59 1.84 12.52 8.44
C ILE A 59 0.84 13.59 8.01
N ALA A 60 0.32 13.49 6.78
CA ALA A 60 -0.69 14.38 6.24
C ALA A 60 -2.07 13.70 6.26
N ILE A 61 -3.08 14.38 6.77
CA ILE A 61 -4.42 13.86 6.96
C ILE A 61 -5.45 14.87 6.44
N ALA A 62 -6.28 14.46 5.49
CA ALA A 62 -7.45 15.18 5.00
C ALA A 62 -8.71 14.44 5.47
N VAL A 63 -9.33 14.94 6.55
CA VAL A 63 -10.35 14.21 7.30
C VAL A 63 -11.61 13.96 6.48
N ASN A 64 -12.13 15.00 5.81
CA ASN A 64 -13.36 14.90 5.02
C ASN A 64 -13.15 14.08 3.74
N ASP A 65 -11.94 14.13 3.18
CA ASP A 65 -11.57 13.38 1.97
C ASP A 65 -11.27 11.91 2.29
N ARG A 66 -11.12 11.57 3.59
CA ARG A 66 -10.68 10.26 4.09
C ARG A 66 -9.36 9.81 3.46
N ARG A 67 -8.45 10.74 3.28
CA ARG A 67 -7.14 10.50 2.68
C ARG A 67 -6.05 10.80 3.70
N MET A 68 -5.03 9.95 3.67
CA MET A 68 -3.83 10.10 4.49
C MET A 68 -2.60 9.76 3.67
N GLN A 69 -1.49 10.42 3.99
CA GLN A 69 -0.17 10.13 3.44
C GLN A 69 0.85 10.19 4.57
N ILE A 70 1.74 9.21 4.62
CA ILE A 70 3.00 9.30 5.36
C ILE A 70 4.08 9.48 4.30
N LEU A 71 4.79 10.59 4.38
CA LEU A 71 5.90 10.91 3.52
C LEU A 71 7.18 10.82 4.33
N THR A 72 8.16 10.07 3.84
CA THR A 72 9.47 9.90 4.47
C THR A 72 10.56 10.50 3.62
N GLY A 73 11.52 11.19 4.24
CA GLY A 73 12.74 11.59 3.60
C GLY A 73 13.64 10.39 3.30
N TYR A 74 14.56 10.57 2.37
CA TYR A 74 15.44 9.52 1.86
C TYR A 74 16.21 8.78 2.98
N GLY A 75 16.60 9.50 4.04
CA GLY A 75 17.30 8.90 5.19
C GLY A 75 16.44 7.93 6.01
N LEU A 76 15.13 7.92 5.84
CA LEU A 76 14.22 7.01 6.53
C LEU A 76 13.67 5.89 5.64
N GLU A 77 13.89 5.94 4.33
CA GLU A 77 13.34 4.95 3.38
C GLU A 77 13.82 3.52 3.68
N GLY A 78 15.03 3.36 4.23
CA GLY A 78 15.55 2.05 4.63
C GLY A 78 14.79 1.42 5.81
N VAL A 79 14.11 2.23 6.63
CA VAL A 79 13.37 1.77 7.83
C VAL A 79 11.86 1.87 7.62
N ILE A 80 11.40 2.93 6.97
CA ILE A 80 9.99 3.22 6.70
C ILE A 80 9.82 3.53 5.20
N PRO A 81 10.00 2.54 4.32
CA PRO A 81 9.64 2.69 2.91
C PRO A 81 8.13 2.82 2.74
N ASP A 82 7.66 3.19 1.55
CA ASP A 82 6.24 3.42 1.24
C ASP A 82 5.33 2.25 1.63
N ILE A 83 5.80 1.02 1.46
CA ILE A 83 5.03 -0.17 1.84
C ILE A 83 4.77 -0.23 3.36
N ILE A 84 5.75 0.15 4.16
CA ILE A 84 5.62 0.24 5.63
C ILE A 84 4.77 1.44 6.01
N ALA A 85 4.96 2.60 5.37
CA ALA A 85 4.14 3.80 5.56
C ALA A 85 2.65 3.49 5.32
N ASN A 86 2.32 2.83 4.22
CA ASN A 86 0.96 2.38 3.91
C ASN A 86 0.42 1.37 4.93
N ARG A 87 1.25 0.47 5.43
CA ARG A 87 0.87 -0.47 6.49
C ARG A 87 0.54 0.26 7.79
N ILE A 88 1.32 1.25 8.20
CA ILE A 88 1.05 2.08 9.37
C ILE A 88 -0.32 2.77 9.22
N ILE A 89 -0.58 3.40 8.08
CA ILE A 89 -1.87 4.04 7.80
C ILE A 89 -3.02 3.03 7.96
N ASN A 90 -2.92 1.89 7.30
CA ASN A 90 -4.03 0.95 7.20
C ASN A 90 -4.26 0.15 8.50
N GLN A 91 -3.20 -0.21 9.21
CA GLN A 91 -3.30 -1.10 10.37
C GLN A 91 -3.29 -0.35 11.71
N GLN A 92 -2.62 0.81 11.79
CA GLN A 92 -2.47 1.54 13.04
C GLN A 92 -3.37 2.79 13.12
N ILE A 93 -3.55 3.54 12.02
CA ILE A 93 -4.27 4.82 12.07
C ILE A 93 -5.74 4.63 11.67
N THR A 94 -6.00 4.03 10.52
CA THR A 94 -7.34 3.92 9.91
C THR A 94 -8.39 3.25 10.80
N PRO A 95 -8.10 2.19 11.57
CA PRO A 95 -9.10 1.56 12.44
C PRO A 95 -9.70 2.53 13.47
N TYR A 96 -8.87 3.40 14.05
CA TYR A 96 -9.30 4.43 14.98
C TYR A 96 -10.09 5.55 14.29
N PHE A 97 -9.64 5.98 13.11
CA PHE A 97 -10.32 7.02 12.33
C PHE A 97 -11.73 6.62 11.91
N LYS A 98 -11.95 5.35 11.60
CA LYS A 98 -13.29 4.79 11.33
C LYS A 98 -14.24 4.92 12.53
N GLN A 99 -13.70 5.05 13.74
CA GLN A 99 -14.43 5.22 15.00
C GLN A 99 -14.42 6.68 15.49
N ALA A 100 -13.98 7.63 14.66
CA ALA A 100 -13.77 9.03 15.00
C ALA A 100 -12.80 9.28 16.17
N GLN A 101 -11.92 8.31 16.47
CA GLN A 101 -10.89 8.38 17.52
C GLN A 101 -9.58 8.92 16.94
N TYR A 102 -9.60 10.15 16.46
CA TYR A 102 -8.50 10.73 15.67
C TYR A 102 -7.17 10.81 16.43
N ALA A 103 -7.21 11.27 17.67
CA ALA A 103 -6.01 11.39 18.51
C ALA A 103 -5.37 10.02 18.81
N GLN A 104 -6.20 9.02 19.12
CA GLN A 104 -5.73 7.65 19.35
C GLN A 104 -5.09 7.07 18.08
N GLY A 105 -5.69 7.28 16.90
CA GLY A 105 -5.12 6.84 15.65
C GLY A 105 -3.76 7.45 15.35
N ILE A 106 -3.61 8.76 15.55
CA ILE A 106 -2.32 9.45 15.38
C ILE A 106 -1.29 8.92 16.37
N ASN A 107 -1.67 8.76 17.63
CA ASN A 107 -0.77 8.22 18.65
C ASN A 107 -0.34 6.77 18.36
N ALA A 108 -1.24 5.94 17.84
CA ALA A 108 -0.91 4.57 17.42
C ALA A 108 0.08 4.56 16.24
N GLY A 109 -0.13 5.43 15.24
CA GLY A 109 0.80 5.61 14.13
C GLY A 109 2.18 6.07 14.59
N LEU A 110 2.23 7.08 15.46
CA LEU A 110 3.49 7.58 16.04
C LEU A 110 4.21 6.51 16.89
N ALA A 111 3.46 5.68 17.63
CA ALA A 111 4.03 4.59 18.41
C ALA A 111 4.69 3.53 17.52
N GLU A 112 4.06 3.19 16.41
CA GLU A 112 4.64 2.23 15.46
C GLU A 112 5.87 2.82 14.74
N ILE A 113 5.83 4.10 14.35
CA ILE A 113 7.00 4.81 13.81
C ILE A 113 8.16 4.77 14.81
N GLU A 114 7.90 5.11 16.09
CA GLU A 114 8.90 5.07 17.16
C GLU A 114 9.51 3.66 17.31
N ARG A 115 8.66 2.63 17.31
CA ARG A 115 9.10 1.24 17.38
C ARG A 115 10.04 0.89 16.24
N LEU A 116 9.69 1.26 15.00
CA LEU A 116 10.49 0.99 13.81
C LEU A 116 11.82 1.73 13.83
N LEU A 117 11.84 3.01 14.25
CA LEU A 117 13.06 3.81 14.37
C LEU A 117 14.00 3.30 15.45
N ASN A 118 13.50 2.49 16.40
CA ASN A 118 14.29 1.86 17.45
C ASN A 118 14.75 0.42 17.11
N LEU A 119 14.30 -0.15 15.99
CA LEU A 119 14.83 -1.42 15.50
C LEU A 119 16.25 -1.24 14.95
N ASP A 120 16.98 -2.35 14.94
CA ASP A 120 18.21 -2.44 14.17
C ASP A 120 17.89 -2.18 12.69
N PRO A 121 18.64 -1.30 12.00
CA PRO A 121 18.38 -0.95 10.60
C PRO A 121 18.36 -2.18 9.67
N GLU A 122 19.19 -3.19 9.92
CA GLU A 122 19.21 -4.42 9.12
C GLU A 122 17.91 -5.22 9.32
N VAL A 123 17.42 -5.32 10.54
CA VAL A 123 16.15 -5.98 10.87
C VAL A 123 14.97 -5.26 10.25
N ALA A 124 14.97 -3.93 10.30
CA ALA A 124 13.93 -3.11 9.68
C ALA A 124 13.90 -3.28 8.16
N ALA A 125 15.07 -3.26 7.51
CA ALA A 125 15.20 -3.45 6.07
C ALA A 125 14.74 -4.85 5.62
N GLN A 126 15.12 -5.90 6.34
CA GLN A 126 14.68 -7.27 6.07
C GLN A 126 13.17 -7.41 6.18
N ALA A 127 12.57 -6.87 7.23
CA ALA A 127 11.11 -6.91 7.41
C ALA A 127 10.36 -6.17 6.28
N ALA A 128 10.91 -5.06 5.79
CA ALA A 128 10.35 -4.32 4.66
C ALA A 128 10.45 -5.13 3.35
N GLN A 129 11.59 -5.77 3.08
CA GLN A 129 11.79 -6.62 1.91
C GLN A 129 10.85 -7.82 1.90
N GLU A 130 10.75 -8.54 3.02
CA GLU A 130 9.80 -9.66 3.12
C GLU A 130 8.36 -9.24 2.86
N LEU A 131 7.96 -8.07 3.32
CA LEU A 131 6.61 -7.56 3.09
C LEU A 131 6.39 -7.25 1.62
N GLN A 132 7.37 -6.65 0.96
CA GLN A 132 7.33 -6.36 -0.48
C GLN A 132 7.24 -7.63 -1.32
N GLU A 133 8.07 -8.62 -1.03
CA GLU A 133 8.04 -9.92 -1.72
C GLU A 133 6.69 -10.61 -1.58
N ARG A 134 6.10 -10.60 -0.40
CA ARG A 134 4.74 -11.17 -0.17
C ARG A 134 3.67 -10.42 -0.95
N GLN A 135 3.77 -9.10 -1.04
CA GLN A 135 2.83 -8.30 -1.82
C GLN A 135 2.97 -8.58 -3.32
N ASP A 136 4.19 -8.65 -3.83
CA ASP A 136 4.47 -8.97 -5.23
C ASP A 136 4.00 -10.39 -5.59
N GLN A 137 4.17 -11.36 -4.69
CA GLN A 137 3.64 -12.71 -4.88
C GLN A 137 2.11 -12.71 -4.94
N ALA A 138 1.44 -12.01 -4.04
CA ALA A 138 -0.02 -11.91 -4.03
C ALA A 138 -0.56 -11.26 -5.31
N ILE A 139 0.11 -10.22 -5.83
CA ILE A 139 -0.24 -9.57 -7.09
C ILE A 139 -0.08 -10.55 -8.26
N ARG A 140 1.06 -11.24 -8.36
CA ARG A 140 1.31 -12.25 -9.41
C ARG A 140 0.29 -13.38 -9.41
N GLU A 141 -0.08 -13.88 -8.23
CA GLU A 141 -1.12 -14.91 -8.11
C GLU A 141 -2.49 -14.39 -8.56
N GLN A 142 -2.82 -13.14 -8.25
CA GLN A 142 -4.07 -12.52 -8.67
C GLN A 142 -4.10 -12.30 -10.19
N GLU A 143 -3.01 -11.86 -10.79
CA GLU A 143 -2.88 -11.72 -12.23
C GLU A 143 -2.95 -13.08 -12.96
N ALA A 144 -2.29 -14.11 -12.42
CA ALA A 144 -2.35 -15.45 -12.97
C ALA A 144 -3.79 -16.00 -12.97
N LYS A 145 -4.51 -15.84 -11.85
CA LYS A 145 -5.93 -16.25 -11.74
C LYS A 145 -6.82 -15.47 -12.71
N SER A 146 -6.60 -14.16 -12.86
CA SER A 146 -7.37 -13.31 -13.76
C SER A 146 -7.13 -13.67 -15.24
N LYS A 147 -5.88 -13.94 -15.64
CA LYS A 147 -5.54 -14.40 -16.99
C LYS A 147 -6.18 -15.75 -17.30
N THR A 148 -6.14 -16.70 -16.37
CA THR A 148 -6.76 -18.03 -16.54
C THR A 148 -8.28 -17.91 -16.67
N PHE A 149 -8.93 -17.08 -15.87
CA PHE A 149 -10.37 -16.85 -15.94
C PHE A 149 -10.78 -16.17 -17.25
N SER A 150 -10.04 -15.16 -17.69
CA SER A 150 -10.29 -14.47 -18.97
C SER A 150 -10.12 -15.41 -20.16
N THR A 151 -9.09 -16.26 -20.16
CA THR A 151 -8.86 -17.24 -21.22
C THR A 151 -9.96 -18.30 -21.27
N ALA A 152 -10.39 -18.80 -20.11
CA ALA A 152 -11.50 -19.78 -20.01
C ALA A 152 -12.81 -19.18 -20.51
N LEU A 153 -13.11 -17.93 -20.15
CA LEU A 153 -14.32 -17.23 -20.61
C LEU A 153 -14.28 -17.01 -22.13
N PHE A 154 -13.14 -16.64 -22.68
CA PHE A 154 -12.97 -16.45 -24.13
C PHE A 154 -13.18 -17.75 -24.92
N ILE A 155 -12.65 -18.87 -24.42
CA ILE A 155 -12.84 -20.21 -25.03
C ILE A 155 -14.32 -20.62 -24.98
N LEU A 156 -15.03 -20.38 -23.87
CA LEU A 156 -16.44 -20.65 -23.74
C LEU A 156 -17.30 -19.85 -24.73
N ILE A 157 -17.01 -18.56 -24.87
CA ILE A 157 -17.71 -17.67 -25.82
C ILE A 157 -17.44 -18.10 -27.26
N ALA A 158 -16.18 -18.38 -27.63
CA ALA A 158 -15.79 -18.84 -28.97
C ALA A 158 -16.43 -20.20 -29.30
N GLY A 159 -16.48 -21.12 -28.31
CA GLY A 159 -17.16 -22.40 -28.48
C GLY A 159 -18.68 -22.27 -28.69
N ALA A 160 -19.34 -21.36 -27.98
CA ALA A 160 -20.76 -21.08 -28.14
C ALA A 160 -21.09 -20.48 -29.51
N ILE A 161 -20.26 -19.55 -30.02
CA ILE A 161 -20.43 -18.95 -31.36
C ILE A 161 -20.16 -20.00 -32.45
N GLY A 162 -19.11 -20.81 -32.30
CA GLY A 162 -18.81 -21.90 -33.24
C GLY A 162 -19.92 -22.94 -33.34
N SER A 163 -20.54 -23.30 -32.19
CA SER A 163 -21.68 -24.23 -32.14
C SER A 163 -22.92 -23.68 -32.84
N PHE A 164 -23.13 -22.37 -32.83
CA PHE A 164 -24.27 -21.72 -33.51
C PHE A 164 -24.09 -21.64 -35.02
N VAL A 165 -22.85 -21.48 -35.52
CA VAL A 165 -22.57 -21.29 -36.93
C VAL A 165 -22.48 -22.62 -37.69
N VAL A 166 -22.03 -23.73 -37.08
CA VAL A 166 -21.69 -24.99 -37.79
C VAL A 166 -22.74 -26.10 -37.65
N GLY A 167 -23.79 -25.86 -36.85
CA GLY A 167 -24.90 -26.83 -36.64
C GLY A 167 -24.53 -28.04 -35.76
N LYS A 168 -25.58 -28.68 -35.21
CA LYS A 168 -25.53 -29.70 -34.13
C LYS A 168 -24.64 -30.96 -34.37
N ARG A 169 -24.07 -31.15 -35.53
CA ARG A 169 -23.30 -32.39 -35.84
C ARG A 169 -21.78 -32.28 -35.67
N LEU A 170 -21.22 -31.07 -35.46
CA LEU A 170 -19.77 -30.86 -35.32
C LEU A 170 -19.35 -30.33 -33.92
N SER A 171 -20.31 -30.09 -33.03
CA SER A 171 -20.03 -29.47 -31.72
C SER A 171 -19.24 -30.34 -30.74
N ALA A 172 -19.37 -31.67 -30.83
CA ALA A 172 -18.72 -32.59 -29.89
C ALA A 172 -17.19 -32.70 -30.11
N SER A 173 -16.73 -32.60 -31.38
CA SER A 173 -15.30 -32.70 -31.70
C SER A 173 -14.53 -31.40 -31.41
N THR A 174 -15.18 -30.25 -31.56
CA THR A 174 -14.52 -28.93 -31.35
C THR A 174 -14.35 -28.63 -29.88
N ALA A 175 -15.31 -29.03 -29.03
CA ALA A 175 -15.20 -28.87 -27.59
C ALA A 175 -14.06 -29.72 -26.97
N ALA A 176 -13.85 -30.94 -27.50
CA ALA A 176 -12.77 -31.83 -27.07
C ALA A 176 -11.36 -31.26 -27.39
N VAL A 177 -11.22 -30.65 -28.56
CA VAL A 177 -9.94 -30.03 -28.99
C VAL A 177 -9.63 -28.77 -28.18
N ALA A 178 -10.67 -27.94 -27.90
CA ALA A 178 -10.48 -26.75 -27.08
C ALA A 178 -10.10 -27.09 -25.63
N GLY A 179 -10.67 -28.16 -25.05
CA GLY A 179 -10.32 -28.65 -23.71
C GLY A 179 -8.88 -29.18 -23.63
N ILE A 180 -8.37 -29.87 -24.67
CA ILE A 180 -7.01 -30.39 -24.73
C ILE A 180 -5.99 -29.22 -24.83
N VAL A 181 -6.29 -28.19 -25.62
CA VAL A 181 -5.38 -27.03 -25.78
C VAL A 181 -5.31 -26.23 -24.47
N ALA A 182 -6.43 -26.06 -23.74
CA ALA A 182 -6.44 -25.38 -22.45
C ALA A 182 -5.66 -26.18 -21.36
N GLY A 183 -5.76 -27.51 -21.40
CA GLY A 183 -5.01 -28.39 -20.51
C GLY A 183 -3.50 -28.39 -20.77
N LEU A 184 -3.10 -28.29 -22.04
CA LEU A 184 -1.69 -28.22 -22.45
C LEU A 184 -1.02 -26.88 -22.07
N VAL A 185 -1.76 -25.77 -22.18
CA VAL A 185 -1.24 -24.45 -21.80
C VAL A 185 -1.08 -24.32 -20.29
N ASN A 186 -1.96 -24.93 -19.48
CA ASN A 186 -1.85 -24.93 -18.02
C ASN A 186 -0.85 -25.98 -17.47
N GLY A 187 -0.57 -27.06 -18.23
CA GLY A 187 0.39 -28.12 -17.82
C GLY A 187 1.85 -27.77 -18.08
N ALA A 188 2.16 -26.78 -18.90
CA ALA A 188 3.52 -26.37 -19.23
C ALA A 188 4.17 -25.42 -18.18
N GLY A 189 3.49 -25.17 -17.08
CA GLY A 189 3.99 -24.35 -15.95
C GLY A 189 4.53 -25.17 -14.76
N LEU A 190 4.72 -26.49 -14.90
CA LEU A 190 5.28 -27.35 -13.85
C LEU A 190 6.57 -28.01 -14.38
N VAL A 191 7.65 -27.24 -14.43
CA VAL A 191 9.04 -27.71 -14.21
C VAL A 191 9.83 -26.55 -13.62
#